data_23e2284ec7b860d2641f47e59c58d2a3
#
_entry.id   23e2284ec7b860d2641f47e59c58d2a3
#
_cell.length_a   1.000
_cell.length_b   1.000
_cell.length_c   1.000
_cell.angle_alpha   90.00
_cell.angle_beta   90.00
_cell.angle_gamma   90.00
#
_symmetry.space_group_name_H-M   'P 1'
#
loop_
_entity.id
_entity.type
_entity.pdbx_description
1 polymer ?
#
loop_
_entity_poly.entity_id
_entity_poly.type
_entity_poly.pdbx_seq_one_letter_code
_entity_poly.pdbx_strand_id
1 'polypeptide(L)'
;MKKKSILLLVSFVILFVIAAGGCGKADGDKPLVVAMELAYPPFETRNDAGEPAGLSVDLMKAFGEYAGREIKIENTAWDGLIPSLQTGAADIVISSMTIRPDRARQVDFSDPYANALLAVLANADSGIETIESLNQPGKKIAVKSGSTGHLYAQDNLTEAELIILPDESACVTEVSQGRADGFIYDQLTVYRNWQNNPDTTAAIFIPFQEPEKWGIAVQKGNAGLLAQINAFLKEYKKEGGFDELTRVHLAEEKEAFDTLGFQWFFDMAD
;
A
#
# COMPACT_ATOMS: atom_id res chain seq x y z
N MET A 1 47.10 -46.93 75.82
CA MET A 1 47.33 -46.92 74.35
C MET A 1 46.02 -46.54 73.70
N LYS A 2 45.88 -45.26 73.31
CA LYS A 2 44.58 -44.70 72.77
C LYS A 2 44.71 -44.52 71.30
N LYS A 3 43.87 -45.23 70.54
CA LYS A 3 43.70 -45.10 69.05
C LYS A 3 42.82 -43.86 68.78
N LYS A 4 43.37 -42.87 68.10
CA LYS A 4 42.62 -41.71 67.61
C LYS A 4 42.04 -42.08 66.18
N SER A 5 40.76 -42.13 66.12
CA SER A 5 40.05 -42.22 64.79
C SER A 5 40.00 -40.83 64.20
N ILE A 6 40.50 -40.68 63.00
CA ILE A 6 40.37 -39.47 62.16
C ILE A 6 39.14 -39.63 61.33
N LEU A 7 38.15 -38.78 61.60
CA LEU A 7 36.90 -38.65 60.81
C LEU A 7 37.19 -37.75 59.63
N LEU A 8 37.17 -38.27 58.41
CA LEU A 8 37.32 -37.50 57.17
C LEU A 8 35.94 -36.98 56.77
N LEU A 9 35.75 -35.69 56.91
CA LEU A 9 34.55 -34.98 56.45
C LEU A 9 34.73 -34.65 54.98
N VAL A 10 34.03 -35.39 54.09
CA VAL A 10 33.97 -35.10 52.67
C VAL A 10 32.84 -34.08 52.45
N SER A 11 33.19 -32.80 52.29
CA SER A 11 32.28 -31.75 51.89
C SER A 11 31.99 -31.85 50.42
N PHE A 12 30.78 -32.32 50.09
CA PHE A 12 30.25 -32.33 48.73
C PHE A 12 29.72 -30.91 48.37
N VAL A 13 30.56 -30.13 47.69
CA VAL A 13 30.16 -28.84 47.16
C VAL A 13 29.35 -29.07 45.91
N ILE A 14 28.00 -28.99 46.01
CA ILE A 14 27.09 -28.96 44.86
C ILE A 14 27.19 -27.60 44.24
N LEU A 15 27.89 -27.51 43.12
CA LEU A 15 27.95 -26.34 42.26
C LEU A 15 26.61 -26.21 41.51
N PHE A 16 25.71 -25.36 42.05
CA PHE A 16 24.46 -25.01 41.38
C PHE A 16 24.82 -24.05 40.25
N VAL A 17 25.02 -24.54 39.03
CA VAL A 17 25.12 -23.73 37.81
C VAL A 17 23.72 -23.21 37.53
N ILE A 18 23.42 -22.01 37.97
CA ILE A 18 22.26 -21.24 37.50
C ILE A 18 22.58 -20.84 36.08
N ALA A 19 22.11 -21.65 35.13
CA ALA A 19 21.99 -21.21 33.76
C ALA A 19 20.97 -20.05 33.73
N ALA A 20 21.48 -18.85 33.82
CA ALA A 20 20.74 -17.67 33.48
C ALA A 20 20.44 -17.76 31.99
N GLY A 21 19.35 -18.48 31.64
CA GLY A 21 18.74 -18.40 30.35
C GLY A 21 18.29 -16.95 30.17
N GLY A 22 19.11 -16.16 29.51
CA GLY A 22 18.66 -14.87 28.97
C GLY A 22 17.48 -15.17 28.05
N CYS A 23 16.27 -14.97 28.52
CA CYS A 23 15.13 -14.75 27.65
C CYS A 23 15.43 -13.47 26.84
N GLY A 24 16.19 -13.62 25.76
CA GLY A 24 16.07 -12.70 24.66
C GLY A 24 14.61 -12.74 24.26
N LYS A 25 13.88 -11.63 24.37
CA LYS A 25 12.56 -11.52 23.79
C LYS A 25 12.70 -12.01 22.35
N ALA A 26 11.98 -13.06 22.00
CA ALA A 26 11.90 -13.51 20.63
C ALA A 26 11.45 -12.33 19.76
N ASP A 27 11.99 -12.19 18.55
CA ASP A 27 11.57 -11.14 17.60
C ASP A 27 10.05 -11.09 17.37
N GLY A 28 9.32 -12.12 17.79
CA GLY A 28 7.86 -12.18 17.79
C GLY A 28 7.13 -11.21 18.73
N ASP A 29 7.82 -10.59 19.71
CA ASP A 29 7.20 -9.69 20.70
C ASP A 29 7.19 -8.19 20.27
N LYS A 30 7.91 -7.84 19.20
CA LYS A 30 7.96 -6.47 18.71
C LYS A 30 6.81 -6.19 17.75
N PRO A 31 6.14 -5.02 17.84
CA PRO A 31 5.18 -4.61 16.84
C PRO A 31 5.79 -4.64 15.43
N LEU A 32 4.98 -5.00 14.43
CA LEU A 32 5.32 -4.80 13.03
C LEU A 32 5.03 -3.35 12.65
N VAL A 33 6.02 -2.64 12.18
CA VAL A 33 5.87 -1.28 11.68
C VAL A 33 5.43 -1.32 10.24
N VAL A 34 4.25 -0.76 9.97
CA VAL A 34 3.65 -0.70 8.63
C VAL A 34 3.61 0.74 8.16
N ALA A 35 4.36 1.06 7.12
CA ALA A 35 4.35 2.39 6.51
C ALA A 35 3.27 2.49 5.42
N MET A 36 2.49 3.56 5.47
CA MET A 36 1.43 3.92 4.53
C MET A 36 1.45 5.43 4.28
N GLU A 37 1.11 5.87 3.08
CA GLU A 37 0.77 7.27 2.84
C GLU A 37 -0.72 7.48 3.14
N LEU A 38 -1.05 8.06 4.32
CA LEU A 38 -2.43 8.21 4.78
C LEU A 38 -3.14 9.40 4.10
N ALA A 39 -3.12 9.40 2.76
CA ALA A 39 -3.69 10.46 1.91
C ALA A 39 -4.48 9.88 0.72
N TYR A 40 -4.88 8.60 0.78
CA TYR A 40 -5.58 7.91 -0.29
C TYR A 40 -6.87 7.23 0.19
N PRO A 41 -7.95 8.01 0.52
CA PRO A 41 -9.22 7.44 0.93
C PRO A 41 -9.93 6.71 -0.23
N PRO A 42 -10.64 5.59 0.03
CA PRO A 42 -10.85 4.97 1.33
C PRO A 42 -9.84 3.87 1.70
N PHE A 43 -8.75 3.72 0.93
CA PHE A 43 -7.75 2.68 1.17
C PHE A 43 -6.87 2.99 2.38
N GLU A 44 -6.11 4.09 2.33
CA GLU A 44 -5.22 4.56 3.40
C GLU A 44 -5.52 6.02 3.72
N THR A 45 -6.06 6.30 4.88
CA THR A 45 -6.49 7.65 5.27
C THR A 45 -6.41 7.87 6.77
N ARG A 46 -6.92 8.99 7.21
CA ARG A 46 -7.14 9.30 8.63
C ARG A 46 -8.62 9.49 8.90
N ASN A 47 -9.07 9.02 10.06
CA ASN A 47 -10.40 9.34 10.57
C ASN A 47 -10.46 10.79 11.12
N ASP A 48 -11.63 11.20 11.60
CA ASP A 48 -11.85 12.55 12.16
C ASP A 48 -11.01 12.82 13.41
N ALA A 49 -10.53 11.79 14.10
CA ALA A 49 -9.60 11.91 15.23
C ALA A 49 -8.14 12.03 14.80
N GLY A 50 -7.85 11.94 13.48
CA GLY A 50 -6.51 11.97 12.92
C GLY A 50 -5.77 10.63 12.98
N GLU A 51 -6.46 9.55 13.38
CA GLU A 51 -5.89 8.21 13.48
C GLU A 51 -5.90 7.49 12.14
N PRO A 52 -4.97 6.54 11.87
CA PRO A 52 -4.98 5.72 10.68
C PRO A 52 -6.30 4.98 10.51
N ALA A 53 -6.88 5.06 9.32
CA ALA A 53 -8.16 4.43 8.96
C ALA A 53 -8.17 4.01 7.49
N GLY A 54 -9.13 3.17 7.12
CA GLY A 54 -9.36 2.73 5.75
C GLY A 54 -9.07 1.25 5.55
N LEU A 55 -9.30 0.81 4.33
CA LEU A 55 -9.27 -0.59 3.93
C LEU A 55 -7.92 -1.26 4.22
N SER A 56 -6.83 -0.63 3.83
CA SER A 56 -5.48 -1.18 4.01
C SER A 56 -5.07 -1.21 5.49
N VAL A 57 -5.58 -0.27 6.29
CA VAL A 57 -5.40 -0.27 7.75
C VAL A 57 -6.06 -1.50 8.36
N ASP A 58 -7.32 -1.78 7.97
CA ASP A 58 -8.05 -2.92 8.52
C ASP A 58 -7.50 -4.26 7.99
N LEU A 59 -7.04 -4.30 6.73
CA LEU A 59 -6.32 -5.47 6.20
C LEU A 59 -5.06 -5.77 7.02
N MET A 60 -4.28 -4.75 7.40
CA MET A 60 -3.08 -4.95 8.21
C MET A 60 -3.38 -5.30 9.65
N LYS A 61 -4.46 -4.80 10.24
CA LYS A 61 -4.92 -5.25 11.56
C LYS A 61 -5.27 -6.74 11.54
N ALA A 62 -6.03 -7.19 10.51
CA ALA A 62 -6.34 -8.59 10.32
C ALA A 62 -5.06 -9.45 10.13
N PHE A 63 -4.06 -8.94 9.39
CA PHE A 63 -2.76 -9.60 9.29
C PHE A 63 -2.07 -9.70 10.65
N GLY A 64 -2.13 -8.66 11.48
CA GLY A 64 -1.57 -8.67 12.83
C GLY A 64 -2.20 -9.75 13.72
N GLU A 65 -3.52 -9.89 13.66
CA GLU A 65 -4.25 -10.95 14.38
C GLU A 65 -3.83 -12.34 13.88
N TYR A 66 -3.75 -12.53 12.56
CA TYR A 66 -3.27 -13.78 11.95
C TYR A 66 -1.83 -14.12 12.37
N ALA A 67 -0.94 -13.14 12.37
CA ALA A 67 0.47 -13.31 12.71
C ALA A 67 0.74 -13.35 14.23
N GLY A 68 -0.27 -13.06 15.07
CA GLY A 68 -0.10 -12.93 16.52
C GLY A 68 0.81 -11.76 16.91
N ARG A 69 0.83 -10.67 16.12
CA ARG A 69 1.72 -9.52 16.29
C ARG A 69 0.95 -8.20 16.27
N GLU A 70 1.34 -7.29 17.15
CA GLU A 70 0.83 -5.93 17.12
C GLU A 70 1.25 -5.23 15.81
N ILE A 71 0.33 -4.45 15.23
CA ILE A 71 0.58 -3.61 14.06
C ILE A 71 0.68 -2.15 14.50
N LYS A 72 1.80 -1.51 14.16
CA LYS A 72 2.00 -0.08 14.33
C LYS A 72 2.02 0.59 12.96
N ILE A 73 1.04 1.43 12.68
CA ILE A 73 0.96 2.15 11.41
C ILE A 73 1.70 3.47 11.52
N GLU A 74 2.60 3.71 10.56
CA GLU A 74 3.36 4.96 10.42
C GLU A 74 2.97 5.67 9.13
N ASN A 75 2.51 6.92 9.27
CA ASN A 75 2.26 7.75 8.10
C ASN A 75 3.59 8.19 7.47
N THR A 76 3.81 7.76 6.25
CA THR A 76 5.04 8.00 5.50
C THR A 76 4.68 8.59 4.14
N ALA A 77 5.32 9.69 3.76
CA ALA A 77 5.13 10.26 2.42
C ALA A 77 5.53 9.24 1.33
N TRP A 78 4.88 9.32 0.17
CA TRP A 78 5.06 8.36 -0.94
C TRP A 78 6.53 8.05 -1.27
N ASP A 79 7.34 9.09 -1.43
CA ASP A 79 8.77 8.95 -1.77
C ASP A 79 9.61 8.29 -0.66
N GLY A 80 9.09 8.25 0.57
CA GLY A 80 9.71 7.65 1.73
C GLY A 80 9.36 6.17 1.95
N LEU A 81 8.36 5.62 1.25
CA LEU A 81 7.86 4.27 1.51
C LEU A 81 8.92 3.19 1.25
N ILE A 82 9.49 3.12 0.05
CA ILE A 82 10.56 2.16 -0.28
C ILE A 82 11.81 2.40 0.57
N PRO A 83 12.32 3.63 0.74
CA PRO A 83 13.40 3.92 1.67
C PRO A 83 13.17 3.45 3.10
N SER A 84 11.93 3.51 3.63
CA SER A 84 11.63 3.05 4.98
C SER A 84 11.88 1.54 5.16
N LEU A 85 11.56 0.72 4.15
CA LEU A 85 11.90 -0.72 4.13
C LEU A 85 13.41 -0.94 4.03
N GLN A 86 14.09 -0.21 3.16
CA GLN A 86 15.55 -0.37 2.95
C GLN A 86 16.36 -0.05 4.19
N THR A 87 15.91 0.93 4.97
CA THR A 87 16.58 1.34 6.22
C THR A 87 16.14 0.54 7.45
N GLY A 88 15.09 -0.29 7.33
CA GLY A 88 14.50 -1.00 8.46
C GLY A 88 13.67 -0.10 9.39
N ALA A 89 13.27 1.09 8.94
CA ALA A 89 12.35 1.96 9.66
C ALA A 89 10.90 1.42 9.62
N ALA A 90 10.57 0.63 8.59
CA ALA A 90 9.34 -0.14 8.49
C ALA A 90 9.65 -1.59 8.14
N ASP A 91 8.79 -2.50 8.59
CA ASP A 91 8.83 -3.93 8.25
C ASP A 91 8.00 -4.22 6.99
N ILE A 92 6.90 -3.48 6.82
CA ILE A 92 5.91 -3.66 5.76
C ILE A 92 5.58 -2.29 5.15
N VAL A 93 5.35 -2.26 3.85
CA VAL A 93 4.70 -1.14 3.15
C VAL A 93 3.44 -1.66 2.47
N ILE A 94 2.31 -1.05 2.78
CA ILE A 94 1.08 -1.17 2.00
C ILE A 94 0.53 0.25 1.78
N SER A 95 0.42 0.65 0.54
CA SER A 95 -0.04 2.00 0.15
C SER A 95 -0.50 1.98 -1.31
N SER A 96 -1.36 1.02 -1.64
CA SER A 96 -1.90 0.82 -3.00
C SER A 96 -0.80 0.81 -4.06
N MET A 97 0.35 0.19 -3.70
CA MET A 97 1.57 0.25 -4.48
C MET A 97 1.60 -0.79 -5.59
N THR A 98 1.64 -0.34 -6.83
CA THR A 98 1.77 -1.22 -8.01
C THR A 98 3.09 -1.99 -7.99
N ILE A 99 3.01 -3.29 -8.21
CA ILE A 99 4.15 -4.18 -8.42
C ILE A 99 4.78 -3.83 -9.78
N ARG A 100 5.98 -3.25 -9.76
CA ARG A 100 6.74 -2.85 -10.95
C ARG A 100 8.15 -3.41 -10.91
N PRO A 101 8.76 -3.71 -12.07
CA PRO A 101 10.13 -4.25 -12.12
C PRO A 101 11.18 -3.36 -11.45
N ASP A 102 11.06 -2.04 -11.56
CA ASP A 102 11.97 -1.07 -10.95
C ASP A 102 11.86 -1.06 -9.42
N ARG A 103 10.64 -1.15 -8.87
CA ARG A 103 10.37 -1.29 -7.44
C ARG A 103 10.79 -2.68 -6.92
N ALA A 104 10.47 -3.75 -7.67
CA ALA A 104 10.82 -5.12 -7.31
C ALA A 104 12.33 -5.40 -7.28
N ARG A 105 13.16 -4.57 -7.90
CA ARG A 105 14.62 -4.61 -7.70
C ARG A 105 15.05 -4.12 -6.33
N GLN A 106 14.25 -3.29 -5.66
CA GLN A 106 14.57 -2.61 -4.40
C GLN A 106 13.95 -3.30 -3.18
N VAL A 107 12.77 -3.88 -3.33
CA VAL A 107 11.98 -4.54 -2.27
C VAL A 107 11.41 -5.85 -2.80
N ASP A 108 10.89 -6.71 -1.92
CA ASP A 108 10.12 -7.88 -2.33
C ASP A 108 8.63 -7.62 -2.15
N PHE A 109 7.83 -8.01 -3.13
CA PHE A 109 6.38 -7.85 -3.11
C PHE A 109 5.68 -9.18 -2.82
N SER A 110 4.57 -9.09 -2.13
CA SER A 110 3.62 -10.20 -1.98
C SER A 110 3.01 -10.60 -3.33
N ASP A 111 2.28 -11.70 -3.33
CA ASP A 111 1.25 -11.95 -4.32
C ASP A 111 0.32 -10.72 -4.37
N PRO A 112 -0.22 -10.37 -5.55
CA PRO A 112 -1.08 -9.21 -5.68
C PRO A 112 -2.36 -9.39 -4.85
N TYR A 113 -2.81 -8.32 -4.19
CA TYR A 113 -4.06 -8.32 -3.43
C TYR A 113 -5.19 -7.53 -4.12
N ALA A 114 -4.86 -6.69 -5.09
CA ALA A 114 -5.83 -5.91 -5.86
C ALA A 114 -5.35 -5.64 -7.27
N ASN A 115 -6.30 -5.39 -8.19
CA ASN A 115 -6.07 -4.84 -9.53
C ASN A 115 -6.48 -3.37 -9.56
N ALA A 116 -5.83 -2.56 -10.40
CA ALA A 116 -6.24 -1.20 -10.68
C ALA A 116 -6.07 -0.89 -12.17
N LEU A 117 -6.90 0.01 -12.70
CA LEU A 117 -6.75 0.55 -14.04
C LEU A 117 -6.45 2.04 -13.93
N LEU A 118 -5.54 2.54 -14.75
CA LEU A 118 -5.38 3.98 -14.91
C LEU A 118 -6.53 4.56 -15.74
N ALA A 119 -6.95 5.75 -15.36
CA ALA A 119 -7.96 6.55 -16.02
C ALA A 119 -7.51 8.01 -16.08
N VAL A 120 -8.28 8.87 -16.74
CA VAL A 120 -7.99 10.30 -16.84
C VAL A 120 -9.13 11.11 -16.24
N LEU A 121 -8.79 11.97 -15.28
CA LEU A 121 -9.64 13.08 -14.87
C LEU A 121 -9.29 14.26 -15.78
N ALA A 122 -10.16 14.65 -16.69
CA ALA A 122 -9.95 15.77 -17.60
C ALA A 122 -10.66 17.03 -17.07
N ASN A 123 -10.11 18.19 -17.37
CA ASN A 123 -10.87 19.45 -17.22
C ASN A 123 -12.02 19.46 -18.25
N ALA A 124 -13.23 19.81 -17.82
CA ALA A 124 -14.43 19.75 -18.67
C ALA A 124 -14.34 20.59 -19.95
N ASP A 125 -13.62 21.72 -19.89
CA ASP A 125 -13.45 22.64 -21.02
C ASP A 125 -12.19 22.32 -21.87
N SER A 126 -11.42 21.29 -21.52
CA SER A 126 -10.15 20.96 -22.20
C SER A 126 -10.33 20.31 -23.57
N GLY A 127 -11.51 19.73 -23.84
CA GLY A 127 -11.78 18.95 -25.06
C GLY A 127 -11.06 17.61 -25.09
N ILE A 128 -10.61 17.10 -23.93
CA ILE A 128 -9.96 15.78 -23.82
C ILE A 128 -11.04 14.70 -23.77
N GLU A 129 -10.97 13.75 -24.70
CA GLU A 129 -11.89 12.60 -24.81
C GLU A 129 -11.15 11.26 -24.73
N THR A 130 -9.85 11.24 -25.05
CA THR A 130 -9.02 10.04 -25.04
C THR A 130 -7.62 10.36 -24.48
N ILE A 131 -6.84 9.32 -24.17
CA ILE A 131 -5.46 9.48 -23.71
C ILE A 131 -4.59 10.14 -24.79
N GLU A 132 -4.83 9.85 -26.07
CA GLU A 132 -4.08 10.42 -27.19
C GLU A 132 -4.34 11.93 -27.33
N SER A 133 -5.54 12.41 -26.96
CA SER A 133 -5.86 13.83 -27.01
C SER A 133 -5.11 14.65 -25.97
N LEU A 134 -4.58 14.01 -24.92
CA LEU A 134 -3.64 14.62 -23.98
C LEU A 134 -2.22 14.76 -24.55
N ASN A 135 -1.80 13.90 -25.51
CA ASN A 135 -0.45 13.92 -26.04
C ASN A 135 -0.32 14.90 -27.22
N GLN A 136 -0.51 16.18 -26.95
CA GLN A 136 -0.42 17.23 -27.96
C GLN A 136 0.35 18.44 -27.44
N PRO A 137 1.06 19.20 -28.33
CA PRO A 137 1.71 20.43 -27.94
C PRO A 137 0.74 21.42 -27.29
N GLY A 138 1.14 21.98 -26.16
CA GLY A 138 0.35 22.94 -25.39
C GLY A 138 -0.62 22.31 -24.38
N LYS A 139 -0.81 20.99 -24.39
CA LYS A 139 -1.55 20.29 -23.33
C LYS A 139 -0.69 20.14 -22.08
N LYS A 140 -1.35 20.22 -20.92
CA LYS A 140 -0.72 20.11 -19.60
C LYS A 140 -1.35 18.95 -18.82
N ILE A 141 -0.50 18.06 -18.33
CA ILE A 141 -0.92 16.88 -17.58
C ILE A 141 -0.40 16.99 -16.16
N ALA A 142 -1.29 17.10 -15.18
CA ALA A 142 -0.93 16.95 -13.77
C ALA A 142 -0.63 15.48 -13.48
N VAL A 143 0.44 15.23 -12.74
CA VAL A 143 0.85 13.89 -12.33
C VAL A 143 1.40 13.91 -10.91
N LYS A 144 1.01 12.90 -10.10
CA LYS A 144 1.63 12.72 -8.78
C LYS A 144 3.02 12.12 -8.94
N SER A 145 4.01 12.76 -8.36
CA SER A 145 5.43 12.33 -8.41
C SER A 145 5.59 10.85 -8.09
N GLY A 146 6.31 10.11 -8.93
CA GLY A 146 6.62 8.69 -8.75
C GLY A 146 5.43 7.73 -8.84
N SER A 147 4.20 8.20 -9.15
CA SER A 147 3.05 7.34 -9.42
C SER A 147 3.18 6.63 -10.77
N THR A 148 2.39 5.59 -11.01
CA THR A 148 2.34 4.91 -12.31
C THR A 148 1.79 5.81 -13.40
N GLY A 149 0.83 6.68 -13.08
CA GLY A 149 0.33 7.71 -13.99
C GLY A 149 1.42 8.71 -14.43
N HIS A 150 2.31 9.12 -13.49
CA HIS A 150 3.48 9.94 -13.82
C HIS A 150 4.42 9.23 -14.80
N LEU A 151 4.80 7.99 -14.49
CA LEU A 151 5.72 7.24 -15.31
C LEU A 151 5.13 6.92 -16.70
N TYR A 152 3.83 6.59 -16.74
CA TYR A 152 3.12 6.40 -18.00
C TYR A 152 3.16 7.67 -18.87
N ALA A 153 2.83 8.83 -18.28
CA ALA A 153 2.85 10.10 -19.00
C ALA A 153 4.25 10.46 -19.50
N GLN A 154 5.27 10.27 -18.67
CA GLN A 154 6.68 10.51 -19.04
C GLN A 154 7.12 9.65 -20.22
N ASP A 155 6.72 8.39 -20.27
CA ASP A 155 7.16 7.43 -21.27
C ASP A 155 6.33 7.50 -22.56
N ASN A 156 5.05 7.90 -22.50
CA ASN A 156 4.12 7.77 -23.61
C ASN A 156 3.51 9.09 -24.11
N LEU A 157 3.51 10.15 -23.30
CA LEU A 157 2.84 11.42 -23.62
C LEU A 157 3.87 12.55 -23.76
N THR A 158 4.83 12.36 -24.65
CA THR A 158 6.06 13.18 -24.78
C THR A 158 5.83 14.57 -25.39
N GLU A 159 4.68 14.82 -26.03
CA GLU A 159 4.33 16.10 -26.64
C GLU A 159 3.67 17.08 -25.63
N ALA A 160 3.15 16.55 -24.52
CA ALA A 160 2.50 17.34 -23.49
C ALA A 160 3.49 17.83 -22.42
N GLU A 161 3.13 18.91 -21.74
CA GLU A 161 3.84 19.42 -20.56
C GLU A 161 3.38 18.69 -19.30
N LEU A 162 4.30 18.15 -18.49
CA LEU A 162 3.97 17.51 -17.21
C LEU A 162 4.08 18.52 -16.06
N ILE A 163 3.00 18.63 -15.27
CA ILE A 163 2.96 19.35 -13.99
C ILE A 163 3.12 18.29 -12.89
N ILE A 164 4.34 18.13 -12.39
CA ILE A 164 4.67 17.11 -11.40
C ILE A 164 4.43 17.67 -9.99
N LEU A 165 3.52 17.03 -9.25
CA LEU A 165 3.09 17.48 -7.92
C LEU A 165 3.29 16.35 -6.88
N PRO A 166 3.49 16.68 -5.61
CA PRO A 166 3.71 15.66 -4.58
C PRO A 166 2.42 14.91 -4.22
N ASP A 167 1.25 15.59 -4.30
CA ASP A 167 -0.02 15.11 -3.78
C ASP A 167 -1.06 14.92 -4.89
N GLU A 168 -1.90 13.89 -4.73
CA GLU A 168 -3.05 13.62 -5.60
C GLU A 168 -4.03 14.79 -5.59
N SER A 169 -4.38 15.31 -4.41
CA SER A 169 -5.34 16.42 -4.26
C SER A 169 -4.87 17.70 -4.95
N ALA A 170 -3.56 17.94 -5.01
CA ALA A 170 -2.98 19.04 -5.76
C ALA A 170 -3.19 18.83 -7.27
N CYS A 171 -3.00 17.61 -7.79
CA CYS A 171 -3.27 17.30 -9.21
C CYS A 171 -4.75 17.53 -9.57
N VAL A 172 -5.66 17.04 -8.74
CA VAL A 172 -7.11 17.27 -8.92
C VAL A 172 -7.44 18.76 -8.95
N THR A 173 -6.82 19.53 -8.06
CA THR A 173 -7.01 20.98 -8.00
C THR A 173 -6.53 21.68 -9.28
N GLU A 174 -5.38 21.28 -9.85
CA GLU A 174 -4.89 21.83 -11.12
C GLU A 174 -5.89 21.58 -12.27
N VAL A 175 -6.47 20.38 -12.33
CA VAL A 175 -7.46 20.02 -13.35
C VAL A 175 -8.77 20.79 -13.14
N SER A 176 -9.34 20.75 -11.93
CA SER A 176 -10.63 21.40 -11.66
C SER A 176 -10.61 22.92 -11.86
N GLN A 177 -9.44 23.55 -11.71
CA GLN A 177 -9.23 24.98 -11.94
C GLN A 177 -8.76 25.33 -13.36
N GLY A 178 -8.69 24.34 -14.27
CA GLY A 178 -8.28 24.55 -15.67
C GLY A 178 -6.81 24.93 -15.86
N ARG A 179 -5.95 24.66 -14.88
CA ARG A 179 -4.49 24.86 -15.01
C ARG A 179 -3.78 23.67 -15.59
N ALA A 180 -4.40 22.47 -15.51
CA ALA A 180 -4.03 21.27 -16.24
C ALA A 180 -5.20 20.76 -17.06
N ASP A 181 -4.94 20.18 -18.23
CA ASP A 181 -5.96 19.60 -19.11
C ASP A 181 -6.44 18.23 -18.60
N GLY A 182 -5.56 17.49 -17.91
CA GLY A 182 -5.90 16.19 -17.33
C GLY A 182 -4.96 15.76 -16.23
N PHE A 183 -5.40 14.76 -15.45
CA PHE A 183 -4.66 14.06 -14.42
C PHE A 183 -4.81 12.55 -14.64
N ILE A 184 -3.71 11.81 -14.67
CA ILE A 184 -3.72 10.36 -14.87
C ILE A 184 -3.51 9.69 -13.52
N TYR A 185 -4.52 8.93 -13.11
CA TYR A 185 -4.46 8.16 -11.87
C TYR A 185 -5.39 6.94 -11.94
N ASP A 186 -5.55 6.19 -10.84
CA ASP A 186 -6.44 5.04 -10.85
C ASP A 186 -7.92 5.41 -11.04
N GLN A 187 -8.69 4.44 -11.51
CA GLN A 187 -10.10 4.63 -11.88
C GLN A 187 -10.99 5.06 -10.71
N LEU A 188 -10.70 4.65 -9.47
CA LEU A 188 -11.50 5.04 -8.31
C LEU A 188 -11.30 6.50 -7.96
N THR A 189 -10.05 6.93 -7.91
CA THR A 189 -9.70 8.34 -7.72
C THR A 189 -10.35 9.23 -8.77
N VAL A 190 -10.24 8.84 -10.04
CA VAL A 190 -10.86 9.58 -11.15
C VAL A 190 -12.37 9.62 -10.98
N TYR A 191 -13.02 8.48 -10.70
CA TYR A 191 -14.47 8.42 -10.47
C TYR A 191 -14.92 9.34 -9.33
N ARG A 192 -14.30 9.24 -8.15
CA ARG A 192 -14.68 10.04 -6.97
C ARG A 192 -14.45 11.53 -7.18
N ASN A 193 -13.35 11.92 -7.79
CA ASN A 193 -13.06 13.32 -8.04
C ASN A 193 -13.95 13.92 -9.12
N TRP A 194 -14.32 13.16 -10.14
CA TRP A 194 -15.35 13.56 -11.09
C TRP A 194 -16.70 13.74 -10.42
N GLN A 195 -17.16 12.82 -9.56
CA GLN A 195 -18.41 12.94 -8.83
C GLN A 195 -18.42 14.19 -7.90
N ASN A 196 -17.27 14.50 -7.30
CA ASN A 196 -17.13 15.67 -6.42
C ASN A 196 -17.01 17.01 -7.17
N ASN A 197 -16.63 16.98 -8.46
CA ASN A 197 -16.40 18.19 -9.28
C ASN A 197 -17.05 18.04 -10.67
N PRO A 198 -18.35 17.70 -10.77
CA PRO A 198 -18.99 17.33 -12.04
C PRO A 198 -19.07 18.48 -13.04
N ASP A 199 -19.11 19.73 -12.57
CA ASP A 199 -19.22 20.93 -13.40
C ASP A 199 -17.89 21.34 -14.05
N THR A 200 -16.76 20.90 -13.49
CA THR A 200 -15.41 21.35 -13.91
C THR A 200 -14.53 20.21 -14.42
N THR A 201 -14.97 18.97 -14.23
CA THR A 201 -14.18 17.79 -14.64
C THR A 201 -15.02 16.78 -15.44
N ALA A 202 -14.34 15.99 -16.24
CA ALA A 202 -14.87 14.82 -16.94
C ALA A 202 -14.00 13.61 -16.66
N ALA A 203 -14.58 12.41 -16.57
CA ALA A 203 -13.85 11.17 -16.36
C ALA A 203 -13.76 10.36 -17.65
N ILE A 204 -12.56 9.90 -17.97
CA ILE A 204 -12.30 9.06 -19.15
C ILE A 204 -11.78 7.73 -18.65
N PHE A 205 -12.60 6.68 -18.84
CA PHE A 205 -12.34 5.31 -18.39
C PHE A 205 -11.97 4.36 -19.53
N ILE A 206 -11.67 4.90 -20.72
CA ILE A 206 -11.21 4.09 -21.85
C ILE A 206 -9.87 3.48 -21.49
N PRO A 207 -9.73 2.14 -21.44
CA PRO A 207 -8.48 1.50 -21.10
C PRO A 207 -7.38 1.85 -22.12
N PHE A 208 -6.23 2.26 -21.65
CA PHE A 208 -5.06 2.59 -22.47
C PHE A 208 -3.79 1.81 -22.05
N GLN A 209 -3.92 0.98 -21.04
CA GLN A 209 -2.90 0.02 -20.62
C GLN A 209 -3.53 -1.20 -19.94
N GLU A 210 -2.71 -2.23 -19.72
CA GLU A 210 -3.11 -3.41 -18.94
C GLU A 210 -3.37 -3.07 -17.47
N PRO A 211 -4.25 -3.82 -16.78
CA PRO A 211 -4.49 -3.64 -15.36
C PRO A 211 -3.20 -3.74 -14.53
N GLU A 212 -3.03 -2.81 -13.62
CA GLU A 212 -1.96 -2.84 -12.64
C GLU A 212 -2.30 -3.79 -11.50
N LYS A 213 -1.28 -4.32 -10.85
CA LYS A 213 -1.42 -5.20 -9.68
C LYS A 213 -0.79 -4.54 -8.47
N TRP A 214 -1.56 -4.37 -7.40
CA TRP A 214 -1.05 -3.85 -6.14
C TRP A 214 -0.55 -4.98 -5.25
N GLY A 215 0.58 -4.74 -4.57
CA GLY A 215 1.20 -5.70 -3.66
C GLY A 215 1.65 -5.05 -2.35
N ILE A 216 1.79 -5.89 -1.34
CA ILE A 216 2.38 -5.53 -0.06
C ILE A 216 3.89 -5.73 -0.18
N ALA A 217 4.67 -4.71 0.18
CA ALA A 217 6.12 -4.78 0.06
C ALA A 217 6.78 -5.02 1.42
N VAL A 218 7.87 -5.77 1.40
CA VAL A 218 8.78 -6.00 2.53
C VAL A 218 10.22 -5.71 2.14
N GLN A 219 11.10 -5.58 3.12
CA GLN A 219 12.53 -5.44 2.85
C GLN A 219 13.05 -6.57 1.97
N LYS A 220 13.92 -6.22 1.03
CA LYS A 220 14.52 -7.18 0.10
C LYS A 220 15.21 -8.34 0.85
N GLY A 221 14.83 -9.56 0.52
CA GLY A 221 15.35 -10.79 1.14
C GLY A 221 14.61 -11.22 2.42
N ASN A 222 13.58 -10.51 2.88
CA ASN A 222 12.77 -10.93 4.04
C ASN A 222 11.74 -11.99 3.64
N ALA A 223 12.23 -13.16 3.21
CA ALA A 223 11.40 -14.26 2.71
C ALA A 223 10.43 -14.82 3.77
N GLY A 224 10.79 -14.74 5.07
CA GLY A 224 9.95 -15.23 6.15
C GLY A 224 8.67 -14.42 6.31
N LEU A 225 8.79 -13.11 6.40
CA LEU A 225 7.64 -12.20 6.50
C LEU A 225 6.79 -12.22 5.22
N LEU A 226 7.45 -12.26 4.05
CA LEU A 226 6.77 -12.36 2.77
C LEU A 226 5.91 -13.62 2.66
N ALA A 227 6.43 -14.77 3.08
CA ALA A 227 5.68 -16.04 3.08
C ALA A 227 4.47 -15.98 4.03
N GLN A 228 4.60 -15.33 5.19
CA GLN A 228 3.46 -15.13 6.11
C GLN A 228 2.39 -14.24 5.50
N ILE A 229 2.78 -13.14 4.85
CA ILE A 229 1.83 -12.23 4.17
C ILE A 229 1.09 -12.99 3.05
N ASN A 230 1.79 -13.75 2.21
CA ASN A 230 1.15 -14.50 1.12
C ASN A 230 0.20 -15.59 1.65
N ALA A 231 0.59 -16.29 2.72
CA ALA A 231 -0.29 -17.27 3.35
C ALA A 231 -1.55 -16.61 3.92
N PHE A 232 -1.41 -15.47 4.58
CA PHE A 232 -2.52 -14.67 5.08
C PHE A 232 -3.45 -14.20 3.95
N LEU A 233 -2.92 -13.59 2.89
CA LEU A 233 -3.73 -13.09 1.77
C LEU A 233 -4.55 -14.19 1.13
N LYS A 234 -3.96 -15.39 0.97
CA LYS A 234 -4.66 -16.55 0.44
C LYS A 234 -5.81 -17.02 1.34
N GLU A 235 -5.57 -17.09 2.65
CA GLU A 235 -6.60 -17.49 3.62
C GLU A 235 -7.68 -16.43 3.73
N TYR A 236 -7.30 -15.16 3.84
CA TYR A 236 -8.20 -14.02 3.93
C TYR A 236 -9.14 -13.91 2.72
N LYS A 237 -8.62 -14.12 1.49
CA LYS A 237 -9.44 -14.21 0.27
C LYS A 237 -10.45 -15.36 0.37
N LYS A 238 -9.99 -16.55 0.76
CA LYS A 238 -10.83 -17.75 0.87
C LYS A 238 -11.97 -17.60 1.89
N GLU A 239 -11.73 -16.85 2.95
CA GLU A 239 -12.70 -16.60 4.03
C GLU A 239 -13.65 -15.42 3.72
N GLY A 240 -13.54 -14.79 2.55
CA GLY A 240 -14.37 -13.66 2.15
C GLY A 240 -13.95 -12.32 2.78
N GLY A 241 -12.73 -12.23 3.28
CA GLY A 241 -12.24 -11.00 3.93
C GLY A 241 -12.22 -9.79 3.02
N PHE A 242 -11.94 -9.96 1.72
CA PHE A 242 -12.02 -8.86 0.75
C PHE A 242 -13.45 -8.44 0.44
N ASP A 243 -14.42 -9.35 0.52
CA ASP A 243 -15.85 -9.02 0.39
C ASP A 243 -16.30 -8.17 1.59
N GLU A 244 -15.83 -8.52 2.77
CA GLU A 244 -16.12 -7.73 3.99
C GLU A 244 -15.47 -6.35 3.93
N LEU A 245 -14.21 -6.23 3.50
CA LEU A 245 -13.55 -4.93 3.29
C LEU A 245 -14.31 -4.09 2.24
N THR A 246 -14.77 -4.71 1.15
CA THR A 246 -15.62 -4.06 0.15
C THR A 246 -16.90 -3.53 0.79
N ARG A 247 -17.59 -4.36 1.55
CA ARG A 247 -18.85 -3.98 2.22
C ARG A 247 -18.68 -2.82 3.18
N VAL A 248 -17.57 -2.77 3.88
CA VAL A 248 -17.31 -1.74 4.92
C VAL A 248 -16.82 -0.43 4.30
N HIS A 249 -15.93 -0.49 3.30
CA HIS A 249 -15.21 0.68 2.84
C HIS A 249 -15.57 1.15 1.42
N LEU A 250 -16.17 0.28 0.59
CA LEU A 250 -16.29 0.48 -0.85
C LEU A 250 -17.67 0.07 -1.41
N ALA A 251 -18.71 0.01 -0.57
CA ALA A 251 -20.02 -0.49 -1.00
C ALA A 251 -20.64 0.35 -2.13
N GLU A 252 -20.57 1.67 -2.01
CA GLU A 252 -21.09 2.59 -3.02
C GLU A 252 -20.30 2.54 -4.33
N GLU A 253 -18.98 2.47 -4.21
CA GLU A 253 -18.08 2.37 -5.37
C GLU A 253 -18.21 1.02 -6.08
N LYS A 254 -18.45 -0.06 -5.33
CA LYS A 254 -18.72 -1.39 -5.93
C LYS A 254 -19.98 -1.35 -6.80
N GLU A 255 -21.07 -0.78 -6.29
CA GLU A 255 -22.34 -0.63 -7.04
C GLU A 255 -22.14 0.23 -8.30
N ALA A 256 -21.39 1.33 -8.18
CA ALA A 256 -21.06 2.20 -9.31
C ALA A 256 -20.21 1.46 -10.37
N PHE A 257 -19.19 0.72 -9.94
CA PHE A 257 -18.32 -0.03 -10.84
C PHE A 257 -19.06 -1.15 -11.56
N ASP A 258 -19.96 -1.86 -10.87
CA ASP A 258 -20.82 -2.87 -11.49
C ASP A 258 -21.74 -2.26 -12.56
N THR A 259 -22.30 -1.07 -12.29
CA THR A 259 -23.15 -0.34 -13.24
C THR A 259 -22.36 0.11 -14.47
N LEU A 260 -21.10 0.54 -14.28
CA LEU A 260 -20.21 1.00 -15.36
C LEU A 260 -19.52 -0.16 -16.09
N GLY A 261 -19.65 -1.40 -15.61
CA GLY A 261 -19.00 -2.57 -16.19
C GLY A 261 -17.49 -2.61 -15.95
N PHE A 262 -17.00 -1.98 -14.90
CA PHE A 262 -15.58 -1.99 -14.55
C PHE A 262 -15.20 -3.25 -13.79
N GLN A 263 -13.96 -3.71 -14.00
CA GLN A 263 -13.40 -4.78 -13.21
C GLN A 263 -13.21 -4.29 -11.76
N TRP A 264 -13.68 -5.11 -10.80
CA TRP A 264 -13.51 -4.81 -9.39
C TRP A 264 -12.06 -5.06 -8.93
N PHE A 265 -11.61 -4.28 -7.96
CA PHE A 265 -10.24 -4.36 -7.44
C PHE A 265 -9.84 -5.76 -6.98
N PHE A 266 -10.75 -6.50 -6.35
CA PHE A 266 -10.47 -7.81 -5.77
C PHE A 266 -10.89 -8.99 -6.66
N ASP A 267 -11.46 -8.73 -7.85
CA ASP A 267 -11.75 -9.74 -8.88
C ASP A 267 -10.45 -10.13 -9.61
N MET A 268 -9.56 -10.76 -8.86
CA MET A 268 -8.33 -11.30 -9.43
C MET A 268 -8.56 -12.74 -9.88
N ALA A 269 -8.12 -13.04 -11.11
CA ALA A 269 -8.03 -14.42 -11.58
C ALA A 269 -7.06 -15.20 -10.66
N ASP A 270 -7.46 -16.44 -10.35
CA ASP A 270 -6.64 -17.36 -9.56
C ASP A 270 -5.37 -17.79 -10.31
#